data_6d25f48af9bcffbc159954caa3961703
#
_entry.id   6d25f48af9bcffbc159954caa3961703
#
_cell.length_a   1.000
_cell.length_b   1.000
_cell.length_c   1.000
_cell.angle_alpha   90.00
_cell.angle_beta   90.00
_cell.angle_gamma   90.00
#
_symmetry.space_group_name_H-M   'P 1'
#
loop_
_entity.id
_entity.type
_entity.pdbx_description
1 polymer ?
#
loop_
_entity_poly.entity_id
_entity_poly.type
_entity_poly.pdbx_seq_one_letter_code
_entity_poly.pdbx_strand_id
1 'polypeptide(L)'
;MPEDQFDVIVLGAGPAGEVASGRLADAGLEVALVERHLVGGECSFYGCMPSKALLRPAQALAEVARIPGAAEAVTGTLDAAAALARRDEVIHDLDDSAQLPWIEERGITLLRGVATLDGEKAIVLDDGRRLTARRAIVLAVGSRAALPPIDGLAEAVPWTNREITTAKAVPASLVVIGGGPIGAEMAQAWRTLGAEVTLLEVADRLLLKEEPFASAQVTEASEALGVTVRTGVRIVRVERDADTGPVRVVLEGEETVEAAELLVAAGRHVPLDDLGLVTVGVKPDARGFVEVEDTMRVPGRDWLYAIGDMNGRALLTHMGKYQARIAADDILGRPTSVRLDGARSPRVTFTEPQVAAVGWTLDGALEAGLQARAVDVATSGNAGGSFYGRNAPGTARLVIDDGRGLVVGATITGADVQDFLQAATIAVVGEVPLDVLWHAVPAFPTRSEIWLRLLEKAGL
;
A
#
# COMPACT_ATOMS: atom_id res chain seq x y z
N MET A 1 23.50 -29.41 -19.79
CA MET A 1 23.93 -29.19 -18.41
C MET A 1 22.90 -29.89 -17.50
N PRO A 2 23.21 -30.45 -16.35
CA PRO A 2 22.18 -30.96 -15.49
C PRO A 2 21.21 -29.83 -15.15
N GLU A 3 19.90 -30.08 -15.24
CA GLU A 3 18.89 -29.11 -14.84
C GLU A 3 18.94 -28.97 -13.32
N ASP A 4 19.08 -27.74 -12.83
CA ASP A 4 18.98 -27.49 -11.39
C ASP A 4 17.51 -27.68 -10.97
N GLN A 5 17.25 -28.59 -10.06
CA GLN A 5 15.91 -28.95 -9.63
C GLN A 5 15.65 -28.59 -8.17
N PHE A 6 14.55 -27.93 -7.90
CA PHE A 6 14.08 -27.50 -6.59
C PHE A 6 12.69 -28.07 -6.28
N ASP A 7 12.26 -28.06 -5.01
CA ASP A 7 10.86 -28.36 -4.70
C ASP A 7 9.95 -27.22 -5.18
N VAL A 8 10.35 -25.98 -4.88
CA VAL A 8 9.60 -24.77 -5.27
C VAL A 8 10.54 -23.72 -5.80
N ILE A 9 10.09 -23.02 -6.84
CA ILE A 9 10.75 -21.85 -7.40
C ILE A 9 9.85 -20.63 -7.17
N VAL A 10 10.39 -19.58 -6.54
CA VAL A 10 9.69 -18.31 -6.29
C VAL A 10 10.32 -17.22 -7.15
N LEU A 11 9.51 -16.55 -7.99
CA LEU A 11 9.95 -15.45 -8.85
C LEU A 11 9.59 -14.11 -8.22
N GLY A 12 10.60 -13.38 -7.77
CA GLY A 12 10.51 -12.10 -7.08
C GLY A 12 10.71 -12.22 -5.58
N ALA A 13 11.70 -11.50 -5.05
CA ALA A 13 12.04 -11.43 -3.63
C ALA A 13 11.51 -10.14 -2.96
N GLY A 14 10.37 -9.63 -3.40
CA GLY A 14 9.59 -8.66 -2.64
C GLY A 14 8.92 -9.32 -1.43
N PRO A 15 8.21 -8.55 -0.56
CA PRO A 15 7.69 -9.06 0.71
C PRO A 15 6.80 -10.31 0.61
N ALA A 16 6.09 -10.49 -0.50
CA ALA A 16 5.28 -11.68 -0.73
C ALA A 16 6.17 -12.91 -1.03
N GLY A 17 7.17 -12.74 -1.92
CA GLY A 17 8.11 -13.80 -2.26
C GLY A 17 8.98 -14.21 -1.07
N GLU A 18 9.44 -13.25 -0.26
CA GLU A 18 10.18 -13.53 0.97
C GLU A 18 9.38 -14.43 1.92
N VAL A 19 8.11 -14.09 2.20
CA VAL A 19 7.26 -14.88 3.10
C VAL A 19 6.97 -16.26 2.53
N ALA A 20 6.70 -16.38 1.22
CA ALA A 20 6.48 -17.67 0.60
C ALA A 20 7.72 -18.57 0.69
N SER A 21 8.88 -18.02 0.29
CA SER A 21 10.16 -18.76 0.32
C SER A 21 10.53 -19.21 1.73
N GLY A 22 10.46 -18.29 2.72
CA GLY A 22 10.80 -18.60 4.10
C GLY A 22 9.90 -19.71 4.68
N ARG A 23 8.57 -19.62 4.50
CA ARG A 23 7.64 -20.65 5.00
C ARG A 23 7.84 -22.02 4.38
N LEU A 24 8.14 -22.06 3.09
CA LEU A 24 8.39 -23.31 2.37
C LEU A 24 9.73 -23.95 2.78
N ALA A 25 10.77 -23.13 2.94
CA ALA A 25 12.07 -23.56 3.44
C ALA A 25 11.99 -24.02 4.91
N ASP A 26 11.31 -23.27 5.80
CA ASP A 26 11.07 -23.67 7.19
C ASP A 26 10.29 -25.00 7.31
N ALA A 27 9.53 -25.37 6.27
CA ALA A 27 8.86 -26.67 6.16
C ALA A 27 9.75 -27.80 5.56
N GLY A 28 11.02 -27.52 5.28
CA GLY A 28 12.00 -28.47 4.81
C GLY A 28 12.02 -28.68 3.29
N LEU A 29 11.46 -27.78 2.51
CA LEU A 29 11.52 -27.83 1.04
C LEU A 29 12.77 -27.14 0.51
N GLU A 30 13.31 -27.67 -0.60
CA GLU A 30 14.37 -27.01 -1.36
C GLU A 30 13.78 -25.88 -2.21
N VAL A 31 14.11 -24.63 -1.86
CA VAL A 31 13.53 -23.42 -2.48
C VAL A 31 14.59 -22.65 -3.25
N ALA A 32 14.30 -22.35 -4.52
CA ALA A 32 15.00 -21.31 -5.27
C ALA A 32 14.18 -20.01 -5.24
N LEU A 33 14.86 -18.90 -4.90
CA LEU A 33 14.30 -17.55 -4.92
C LEU A 33 15.03 -16.74 -5.99
N VAL A 34 14.29 -16.30 -7.01
CA VAL A 34 14.86 -15.52 -8.12
C VAL A 34 14.54 -14.06 -7.96
N GLU A 35 15.55 -13.20 -7.98
CA GLU A 35 15.37 -11.74 -7.86
C GLU A 35 16.25 -10.99 -8.88
N ARG A 36 15.63 -10.12 -9.66
CA ARG A 36 16.32 -9.35 -10.70
C ARG A 36 16.94 -8.05 -10.20
N HIS A 37 16.53 -7.57 -9.00
CA HIS A 37 16.94 -6.27 -8.48
C HIS A 37 17.34 -6.38 -7.00
N LEU A 38 16.57 -5.81 -6.07
CA LEU A 38 16.87 -5.81 -4.64
C LEU A 38 15.97 -6.78 -3.89
N VAL A 39 16.53 -7.64 -3.05
CA VAL A 39 15.78 -8.45 -2.09
C VAL A 39 15.12 -7.53 -1.08
N GLY A 40 13.80 -7.66 -0.91
CA GLY A 40 12.96 -6.69 -0.18
C GLY A 40 12.03 -5.90 -1.10
N GLY A 41 12.37 -5.79 -2.39
CA GLY A 41 11.52 -5.24 -3.45
C GLY A 41 11.08 -3.79 -3.25
N GLU A 42 9.99 -3.43 -3.90
CA GLU A 42 9.45 -2.06 -3.88
C GLU A 42 9.13 -1.56 -2.47
N CYS A 43 8.58 -2.42 -1.61
CA CYS A 43 8.16 -2.02 -0.27
C CYS A 43 9.32 -1.52 0.59
N SER A 44 10.43 -2.23 0.58
CA SER A 44 11.60 -1.91 1.42
C SER A 44 12.35 -0.69 0.92
N PHE A 45 12.45 -0.49 -0.39
CA PHE A 45 13.36 0.48 -0.97
C PHE A 45 12.70 1.66 -1.68
N TYR A 46 11.47 1.48 -2.21
CA TYR A 46 10.82 2.46 -3.10
C TYR A 46 9.34 2.71 -2.75
N GLY A 47 8.84 2.16 -1.65
CA GLY A 47 7.44 2.24 -1.26
C GLY A 47 7.25 2.52 0.22
N CYS A 48 6.85 1.48 0.97
CA CYS A 48 6.40 1.62 2.35
C CYS A 48 7.44 2.24 3.28
N MET A 49 8.67 1.72 3.26
CA MET A 49 9.69 2.16 4.21
C MET A 49 10.15 3.60 3.97
N PRO A 50 10.59 3.99 2.75
CA PRO A 50 11.03 5.36 2.53
C PRO A 50 9.90 6.39 2.64
N SER A 51 8.68 6.08 2.17
CA SER A 51 7.58 7.04 2.25
C SER A 51 7.19 7.36 3.69
N LYS A 52 7.17 6.35 4.59
CA LYS A 52 6.86 6.56 6.01
C LYS A 52 7.99 7.25 6.75
N ALA A 53 9.24 7.02 6.35
CA ALA A 53 10.39 7.77 6.86
C ALA A 53 10.30 9.27 6.49
N LEU A 54 9.82 9.60 5.28
CA LEU A 54 9.61 11.00 4.85
C LEU A 54 8.42 11.67 5.57
N LEU A 55 7.34 10.93 5.86
CA LEU A 55 6.15 11.47 6.51
C LEU A 55 6.34 11.68 8.02
N ARG A 56 7.04 10.77 8.70
CA ARG A 56 7.10 10.74 10.16
C ARG A 56 7.59 12.03 10.84
N PRO A 57 8.60 12.74 10.36
CA PRO A 57 9.04 13.99 11.00
C PRO A 57 7.94 15.05 11.09
N ALA A 58 7.17 15.23 10.00
CA ALA A 58 6.06 16.18 9.96
C ALA A 58 4.90 15.75 10.87
N GLN A 59 4.57 14.46 10.90
CA GLN A 59 3.54 13.90 11.79
C GLN A 59 3.88 14.11 13.26
N ALA A 60 5.15 13.89 13.65
CA ALA A 60 5.62 14.13 15.01
C ALA A 60 5.49 15.62 15.41
N LEU A 61 5.84 16.53 14.49
CA LEU A 61 5.69 17.96 14.74
C LEU A 61 4.21 18.37 14.83
N ALA A 62 3.34 17.80 13.99
CA ALA A 62 1.90 18.04 14.04
C ALA A 62 1.28 17.57 15.36
N GLU A 63 1.72 16.43 15.90
CA GLU A 63 1.32 15.96 17.23
C GLU A 63 1.78 16.91 18.32
N VAL A 64 3.08 17.23 18.35
CA VAL A 64 3.65 18.15 19.35
C VAL A 64 2.96 19.51 19.32
N ALA A 65 2.66 20.05 18.15
CA ALA A 65 2.00 21.35 17.99
C ALA A 65 0.59 21.40 18.64
N ARG A 66 -0.06 20.28 18.83
CA ARG A 66 -1.38 20.20 19.47
C ARG A 66 -1.32 20.10 21.01
N ILE A 67 -0.15 19.81 21.57
CA ILE A 67 0.01 19.53 23.01
C ILE A 67 0.64 20.75 23.72
N PRO A 68 -0.14 21.53 24.49
CA PRO A 68 0.40 22.62 25.28
C PRO A 68 1.52 22.15 26.23
N GLY A 69 2.58 22.93 26.35
CA GLY A 69 3.80 22.57 27.08
C GLY A 69 4.85 21.92 26.18
N ALA A 70 4.44 21.07 25.24
CA ALA A 70 5.35 20.51 24.24
C ALA A 70 5.50 21.42 23.00
N ALA A 71 4.40 22.04 22.57
CA ALA A 71 4.38 22.97 21.43
C ALA A 71 5.39 24.12 21.60
N GLU A 72 5.46 24.69 22.78
CA GLU A 72 6.35 25.81 23.11
C GLU A 72 7.84 25.41 23.17
N ALA A 73 8.14 24.12 23.25
CA ALA A 73 9.52 23.62 23.21
C ALA A 73 10.09 23.54 21.79
N VAL A 74 9.24 23.57 20.76
CA VAL A 74 9.68 23.56 19.36
C VAL A 74 9.99 24.98 18.92
N THR A 75 11.28 25.27 18.70
CA THR A 75 11.77 26.63 18.36
C THR A 75 12.35 26.73 16.96
N GLY A 76 12.39 25.61 16.22
CA GLY A 76 12.95 25.53 14.86
C GLY A 76 11.90 25.13 13.81
N THR A 77 12.40 24.94 12.61
CA THR A 77 11.67 24.38 11.47
C THR A 77 12.15 22.96 11.18
N LEU A 78 11.35 22.19 10.42
CA LEU A 78 11.74 20.86 9.97
C LEU A 78 13.03 20.95 9.13
N ASP A 79 14.04 20.17 9.48
CA ASP A 79 15.28 20.04 8.71
C ASP A 79 15.07 19.00 7.61
N ALA A 80 14.86 19.47 6.38
CA ALA A 80 14.62 18.62 5.24
C ALA A 80 15.83 17.73 4.90
N ALA A 81 17.06 18.24 5.08
CA ALA A 81 18.27 17.46 4.81
C ALA A 81 18.41 16.29 5.79
N ALA A 82 18.15 16.53 7.08
CA ALA A 82 18.13 15.47 8.09
C ALA A 82 17.00 14.44 7.83
N ALA A 83 15.83 14.87 7.39
CA ALA A 83 14.72 13.97 7.04
C ALA A 83 15.08 13.08 5.83
N LEU A 84 15.71 13.64 4.80
CA LEU A 84 16.19 12.88 3.64
C LEU A 84 17.31 11.90 4.03
N ALA A 85 18.26 12.33 4.85
CA ALA A 85 19.32 11.45 5.35
C ALA A 85 18.75 10.29 6.18
N ARG A 86 17.77 10.55 7.07
CA ARG A 86 17.09 9.50 7.83
C ARG A 86 16.35 8.50 6.92
N ARG A 87 15.72 8.98 5.85
CA ARG A 87 15.11 8.11 4.86
C ARG A 87 16.17 7.19 4.22
N ASP A 88 17.34 7.72 3.83
CA ASP A 88 18.44 6.95 3.25
C ASP A 88 18.94 5.86 4.21
N GLU A 89 19.10 6.18 5.50
CA GLU A 89 19.41 5.18 6.53
C GLU A 89 18.36 4.07 6.58
N VAL A 90 17.06 4.41 6.53
CA VAL A 90 15.96 3.44 6.61
C VAL A 90 15.95 2.47 5.43
N ILE A 91 16.36 2.94 4.24
CA ILE A 91 16.47 2.11 3.04
C ILE A 91 17.90 1.61 2.79
N HIS A 92 18.81 1.75 3.76
CA HIS A 92 20.21 1.32 3.68
C HIS A 92 20.91 1.80 2.41
N ASP A 93 20.63 3.03 1.95
CA ASP A 93 21.14 3.57 0.68
C ASP A 93 20.95 2.63 -0.53
N LEU A 94 19.83 1.88 -0.55
CA LEU A 94 19.50 0.87 -1.56
C LEU A 94 20.44 -0.35 -1.56
N ASP A 95 21.04 -0.67 -0.43
CA ASP A 95 21.82 -1.90 -0.22
C ASP A 95 20.92 -2.97 0.42
N ASP A 96 20.78 -4.11 -0.24
CA ASP A 96 20.00 -5.24 0.24
C ASP A 96 20.81 -6.29 1.01
N SER A 97 22.08 -6.03 1.30
CA SER A 97 22.96 -6.97 2.00
C SER A 97 22.43 -7.40 3.37
N ALA A 98 21.72 -6.50 4.07
CA ALA A 98 21.08 -6.82 5.35
C ALA A 98 19.93 -7.83 5.24
N GLN A 99 19.42 -8.06 4.03
CA GLN A 99 18.37 -9.05 3.76
C GLN A 99 18.92 -10.45 3.48
N LEU A 100 20.21 -10.61 3.22
CA LEU A 100 20.76 -11.90 2.79
C LEU A 100 20.91 -12.95 3.92
N PRO A 101 21.27 -12.58 5.17
CA PRO A 101 21.49 -13.59 6.22
C PRO A 101 20.28 -14.50 6.47
N TRP A 102 19.06 -13.97 6.44
CA TRP A 102 17.86 -14.79 6.69
C TRP A 102 17.59 -15.81 5.56
N ILE A 103 18.02 -15.49 4.32
CA ILE A 103 17.95 -16.40 3.15
C ILE A 103 18.93 -17.55 3.35
N GLU A 104 20.18 -17.22 3.72
CA GLU A 104 21.26 -18.18 3.96
C GLU A 104 20.94 -19.11 5.13
N GLU A 105 20.47 -18.57 6.25
CA GLU A 105 20.08 -19.33 7.45
C GLU A 105 18.99 -20.40 7.16
N ARG A 106 18.14 -20.17 6.16
CA ARG A 106 17.08 -21.10 5.75
C ARG A 106 17.49 -22.02 4.61
N GLY A 107 18.72 -21.93 4.12
CA GLY A 107 19.19 -22.72 3.00
C GLY A 107 18.45 -22.43 1.68
N ILE A 108 17.85 -21.22 1.54
CA ILE A 108 17.21 -20.80 0.31
C ILE A 108 18.28 -20.45 -0.72
N THR A 109 18.17 -21.01 -1.92
CA THR A 109 19.09 -20.68 -3.02
C THR A 109 18.64 -19.39 -3.69
N LEU A 110 19.34 -18.28 -3.39
CA LEU A 110 19.11 -16.99 -4.07
C LEU A 110 19.79 -16.97 -5.44
N LEU A 111 19.01 -16.70 -6.46
CA LEU A 111 19.46 -16.55 -7.85
C LEU A 111 19.18 -15.11 -8.30
N ARG A 112 20.25 -14.37 -8.61
CA ARG A 112 20.13 -13.02 -9.17
C ARG A 112 19.96 -13.13 -10.68
N GLY A 113 18.92 -12.50 -11.22
CA GLY A 113 18.63 -12.47 -12.64
C GLY A 113 17.14 -12.38 -12.96
N VAL A 114 16.84 -12.34 -14.23
CA VAL A 114 15.47 -12.35 -14.77
C VAL A 114 15.08 -13.78 -15.13
N ALA A 115 13.90 -14.20 -14.69
CA ALA A 115 13.36 -15.52 -15.00
C ALA A 115 12.11 -15.41 -15.86
N THR A 116 11.99 -16.30 -16.82
CA THR A 116 10.83 -16.47 -17.70
C THR A 116 10.30 -17.88 -17.60
N LEU A 117 8.98 -18.08 -17.53
CA LEU A 117 8.34 -19.40 -17.58
C LEU A 117 8.64 -20.09 -18.92
N ASP A 118 8.99 -21.37 -18.86
CA ASP A 118 9.36 -22.19 -20.02
C ASP A 118 8.63 -23.55 -19.99
N GLY A 119 7.31 -23.49 -20.00
CA GLY A 119 6.44 -24.65 -19.90
C GLY A 119 6.14 -25.07 -18.46
N GLU A 120 5.57 -26.27 -18.29
CA GLU A 120 5.11 -26.78 -17.00
C GLU A 120 6.27 -26.93 -16.01
N LYS A 121 6.13 -26.30 -14.84
CA LYS A 121 7.10 -26.37 -13.73
C LYS A 121 8.54 -26.01 -14.11
N ALA A 122 8.74 -25.20 -15.17
CA ALA A 122 10.06 -24.82 -15.63
C ALA A 122 10.20 -23.32 -15.84
N ILE A 123 11.41 -22.83 -15.61
CA ILE A 123 11.82 -21.45 -15.92
C ILE A 123 13.16 -21.45 -16.62
N VAL A 124 13.45 -20.38 -17.35
CA VAL A 124 14.77 -20.06 -17.89
C VAL A 124 15.21 -18.72 -17.34
N LEU A 125 16.44 -18.66 -16.85
CA LEU A 125 17.10 -17.43 -16.45
C LEU A 125 17.72 -16.71 -17.66
N ASP A 126 17.95 -15.41 -17.54
CA ASP A 126 18.59 -14.56 -18.57
C ASP A 126 20.04 -14.98 -18.89
N ASP A 127 20.71 -15.75 -18.03
CA ASP A 127 22.00 -16.39 -18.27
C ASP A 127 21.91 -17.74 -19.03
N GLY A 128 20.70 -18.16 -19.39
CA GLY A 128 20.40 -19.39 -20.12
C GLY A 128 20.26 -20.64 -19.26
N ARG A 129 20.42 -20.58 -17.96
CA ARG A 129 20.17 -21.72 -17.08
C ARG A 129 18.68 -22.06 -17.03
N ARG A 130 18.35 -23.34 -17.17
CA ARG A 130 16.99 -23.85 -17.00
C ARG A 130 16.84 -24.51 -15.66
N LEU A 131 15.79 -24.11 -14.91
CA LEU A 131 15.46 -24.69 -13.60
C LEU A 131 14.09 -25.34 -13.66
N THR A 132 13.91 -26.41 -12.88
CA THR A 132 12.62 -27.11 -12.79
C THR A 132 12.16 -27.23 -11.34
N ALA A 133 10.83 -27.14 -11.15
CA ALA A 133 10.20 -27.31 -9.84
C ALA A 133 9.54 -28.70 -9.76
N ARG A 134 9.77 -29.42 -8.67
CA ARG A 134 9.08 -30.70 -8.40
C ARG A 134 7.62 -30.47 -8.04
N ARG A 135 7.31 -29.41 -7.28
CA ARG A 135 5.97 -29.14 -6.74
C ARG A 135 5.33 -27.92 -7.37
N ALA A 136 5.93 -26.73 -7.22
CA ALA A 136 5.26 -25.49 -7.60
C ALA A 136 6.21 -24.38 -8.05
N ILE A 137 5.67 -23.46 -8.87
CA ILE A 137 6.23 -22.15 -9.15
C ILE A 137 5.31 -21.11 -8.55
N VAL A 138 5.89 -20.14 -7.81
CA VAL A 138 5.17 -19.03 -7.20
C VAL A 138 5.61 -17.72 -7.87
N LEU A 139 4.68 -17.07 -8.55
CA LEU A 139 4.89 -15.77 -9.18
C LEU A 139 4.64 -14.66 -8.16
N ALA A 140 5.66 -13.88 -7.83
CA ALA A 140 5.64 -12.79 -6.85
C ALA A 140 6.35 -11.52 -7.38
N VAL A 141 6.32 -11.29 -8.71
CA VAL A 141 7.10 -10.24 -9.40
C VAL A 141 6.61 -8.81 -9.13
N GLY A 142 5.51 -8.66 -8.37
CA GLY A 142 4.98 -7.36 -7.96
C GLY A 142 4.37 -6.56 -9.11
N SER A 143 4.36 -5.23 -8.94
CA SER A 143 3.85 -4.26 -9.92
C SER A 143 4.77 -3.06 -10.04
N ARG A 144 4.52 -2.19 -11.03
CA ARG A 144 5.24 -0.93 -11.28
C ARG A 144 4.23 0.22 -11.33
N ALA A 145 4.71 1.45 -11.21
CA ALA A 145 3.89 2.63 -11.45
C ALA A 145 3.33 2.60 -12.88
N ALA A 146 2.06 2.92 -13.02
CA ALA A 146 1.41 3.08 -14.31
C ALA A 146 1.53 4.53 -14.79
N LEU A 147 1.96 4.71 -16.04
CA LEU A 147 1.88 5.99 -16.71
C LEU A 147 0.60 6.02 -17.54
N PRO A 148 -0.36 6.89 -17.22
CA PRO A 148 -1.58 7.03 -18.01
C PRO A 148 -1.23 7.54 -19.43
N PRO A 149 -2.03 7.24 -20.45
CA PRO A 149 -1.79 7.63 -21.83
C PRO A 149 -2.15 9.12 -22.04
N ILE A 150 -1.36 10.00 -21.41
CA ILE A 150 -1.42 11.45 -21.57
C ILE A 150 -0.32 11.85 -22.54
N ASP A 151 -0.66 12.70 -23.51
CA ASP A 151 0.28 13.16 -24.54
C ASP A 151 1.50 13.85 -23.90
N GLY A 152 2.71 13.47 -24.33
CA GLY A 152 3.98 13.99 -23.82
C GLY A 152 4.37 13.55 -22.42
N LEU A 153 3.53 12.77 -21.70
CA LEU A 153 3.83 12.39 -20.32
C LEU A 153 5.05 11.46 -20.20
N ALA A 154 5.18 10.48 -21.08
CA ALA A 154 6.30 9.53 -21.04
C ALA A 154 7.62 10.24 -21.41
N GLU A 155 7.58 11.13 -22.39
CA GLU A 155 8.70 11.93 -22.87
C GLU A 155 9.16 12.96 -21.81
N ALA A 156 8.25 13.37 -20.92
CA ALA A 156 8.57 14.26 -19.80
C ALA A 156 9.38 13.58 -18.68
N VAL A 157 9.61 12.28 -18.75
CA VAL A 157 10.37 11.49 -17.75
C VAL A 157 9.93 11.81 -16.32
N PRO A 158 8.66 11.58 -15.98
CA PRO A 158 8.13 11.96 -14.65
C PRO A 158 8.71 11.06 -13.56
N TRP A 159 8.79 11.59 -12.36
CA TRP A 159 9.02 10.78 -11.18
C TRP A 159 7.87 9.78 -10.96
N THR A 160 8.24 8.61 -10.49
CA THR A 160 7.33 7.58 -9.96
C THR A 160 7.52 7.43 -8.46
N ASN A 161 6.95 6.38 -7.87
CA ASN A 161 7.24 6.05 -6.47
C ASN A 161 8.74 5.84 -6.21
N ARG A 162 9.52 5.43 -7.22
CA ARG A 162 10.96 5.21 -7.07
C ARG A 162 11.71 6.53 -6.88
N GLU A 163 11.57 7.43 -7.81
CA GLU A 163 12.27 8.72 -7.80
C GLU A 163 11.82 9.57 -6.62
N ILE A 164 10.50 9.68 -6.35
CA ILE A 164 9.97 10.51 -5.27
C ILE A 164 10.41 10.04 -3.89
N THR A 165 10.60 8.74 -3.69
CA THR A 165 11.02 8.19 -2.40
C THR A 165 12.53 8.12 -2.23
N THR A 166 13.33 8.34 -3.27
CA THR A 166 14.80 8.29 -3.22
C THR A 166 15.49 9.60 -3.60
N ALA A 167 14.74 10.64 -3.98
CA ALA A 167 15.29 11.94 -4.33
C ALA A 167 16.19 12.49 -3.22
N LYS A 168 17.35 13.06 -3.62
CA LYS A 168 18.37 13.55 -2.68
C LYS A 168 18.24 15.04 -2.34
N ALA A 169 17.32 15.74 -2.99
CA ALA A 169 17.04 17.14 -2.76
C ALA A 169 15.55 17.44 -2.89
N VAL A 170 15.10 18.48 -2.20
CA VAL A 170 13.73 18.98 -2.29
C VAL A 170 13.62 19.88 -3.52
N PRO A 171 12.75 19.59 -4.50
CA PRO A 171 12.51 20.48 -5.63
C PRO A 171 11.80 21.76 -5.15
N ALA A 172 12.01 22.88 -5.86
CA ALA A 172 11.32 24.12 -5.54
C ALA A 172 9.79 23.98 -5.65
N SER A 173 9.32 23.21 -6.63
CA SER A 173 7.90 22.94 -6.85
C SER A 173 7.68 21.55 -7.43
N LEU A 174 6.52 20.95 -7.13
CA LEU A 174 6.14 19.59 -7.53
C LEU A 174 4.69 19.57 -7.96
N VAL A 175 4.41 19.05 -9.15
CA VAL A 175 3.05 18.64 -9.53
C VAL A 175 2.91 17.15 -9.26
N VAL A 176 1.81 16.75 -8.64
CA VAL A 176 1.43 15.36 -8.37
C VAL A 176 0.21 15.01 -9.19
N ILE A 177 0.29 14.02 -10.05
CA ILE A 177 -0.85 13.47 -10.81
C ILE A 177 -1.35 12.21 -10.12
N GLY A 178 -2.58 12.27 -9.58
CA GLY A 178 -3.27 11.19 -8.90
C GLY A 178 -3.43 11.43 -7.39
N GLY A 179 -4.67 11.47 -6.94
CA GLY A 179 -5.09 11.71 -5.54
C GLY A 179 -5.32 10.43 -4.72
N GLY A 180 -4.75 9.29 -5.16
CA GLY A 180 -4.72 8.05 -4.39
C GLY A 180 -3.77 8.12 -3.19
N PRO A 181 -3.60 7.01 -2.43
CA PRO A 181 -2.75 6.98 -1.22
C PRO A 181 -1.33 7.50 -1.45
N ILE A 182 -0.67 7.09 -2.55
CA ILE A 182 0.71 7.51 -2.86
C ILE A 182 0.76 9.03 -3.11
N GLY A 183 -0.15 9.54 -3.95
CA GLY A 183 -0.18 10.97 -4.29
C GLY A 183 -0.50 11.83 -3.08
N ALA A 184 -1.49 11.47 -2.27
CA ALA A 184 -1.87 12.20 -1.07
C ALA A 184 -0.73 12.22 -0.02
N GLU A 185 -0.10 11.06 0.23
CA GLU A 185 1.05 10.94 1.14
C GLU A 185 2.24 11.78 0.67
N MET A 186 2.61 11.66 -0.60
CA MET A 186 3.78 12.36 -1.13
C MET A 186 3.54 13.86 -1.27
N ALA A 187 2.32 14.29 -1.59
CA ALA A 187 1.97 15.71 -1.60
C ALA A 187 2.19 16.34 -0.22
N GLN A 188 1.72 15.70 0.86
CA GLN A 188 1.95 16.20 2.22
C GLN A 188 3.43 16.12 2.63
N ALA A 189 4.11 14.99 2.36
CA ALA A 189 5.50 14.81 2.71
C ALA A 189 6.39 15.90 2.06
N TRP A 190 6.30 16.09 0.76
CA TRP A 190 7.14 17.03 0.05
C TRP A 190 6.76 18.49 0.34
N ARG A 191 5.47 18.77 0.59
CA ARG A 191 5.06 20.10 1.07
C ARG A 191 5.69 20.43 2.42
N THR A 192 5.71 19.50 3.34
CA THR A 192 6.32 19.72 4.67
C THR A 192 7.85 19.80 4.64
N LEU A 193 8.49 19.19 3.65
CA LEU A 193 9.92 19.32 3.37
C LEU A 193 10.28 20.65 2.68
N GLY A 194 9.30 21.43 2.21
CA GLY A 194 9.51 22.79 1.70
C GLY A 194 9.20 23.00 0.22
N ALA A 195 8.75 21.99 -0.52
CA ALA A 195 8.31 22.16 -1.90
C ALA A 195 6.99 22.92 -1.99
N GLU A 196 6.79 23.69 -3.06
CA GLU A 196 5.44 24.12 -3.48
C GLU A 196 4.77 22.93 -4.19
N VAL A 197 3.59 22.51 -3.71
CA VAL A 197 2.94 21.28 -4.22
C VAL A 197 1.55 21.59 -4.77
N THR A 198 1.31 21.13 -6.01
CA THR A 198 -0.02 21.06 -6.63
C THR A 198 -0.39 19.61 -6.88
N LEU A 199 -1.50 19.15 -6.33
CA LEU A 199 -2.04 17.80 -6.53
C LEU A 199 -3.25 17.87 -7.46
N LEU A 200 -3.17 17.12 -8.57
CA LEU A 200 -4.18 17.03 -9.61
C LEU A 200 -4.85 15.65 -9.58
N GLU A 201 -6.18 15.61 -9.42
CA GLU A 201 -6.97 14.38 -9.42
C GLU A 201 -8.12 14.49 -10.43
N VAL A 202 -8.28 13.45 -11.28
CA VAL A 202 -9.36 13.40 -12.27
C VAL A 202 -10.72 13.13 -11.63
N ALA A 203 -10.75 12.38 -10.53
CA ALA A 203 -11.97 12.14 -9.77
C ALA A 203 -12.40 13.41 -9.00
N ASP A 204 -13.62 13.39 -8.51
CA ASP A 204 -14.23 14.52 -7.77
C ASP A 204 -13.67 14.68 -6.34
N ARG A 205 -12.89 13.70 -5.83
CA ARG A 205 -12.28 13.73 -4.50
C ARG A 205 -11.01 12.89 -4.42
N LEU A 206 -10.17 13.17 -3.44
CA LEU A 206 -9.01 12.34 -3.09
C LEU A 206 -9.48 11.01 -2.47
N LEU A 207 -8.60 9.99 -2.47
CA LEU A 207 -8.83 8.70 -1.80
C LEU A 207 -10.20 8.09 -2.13
N LEU A 208 -10.57 8.05 -3.40
CA LEU A 208 -11.89 7.67 -3.91
C LEU A 208 -12.44 6.36 -3.34
N LYS A 209 -11.57 5.45 -2.91
CA LYS A 209 -11.95 4.13 -2.35
C LYS A 209 -12.33 4.19 -0.86
N GLU A 210 -12.11 5.32 -0.20
CA GLU A 210 -12.41 5.52 1.21
C GLU A 210 -13.76 6.21 1.40
N GLU A 211 -14.24 6.22 2.65
CA GLU A 211 -15.46 6.95 3.01
C GLU A 211 -15.34 8.44 2.64
N PRO A 212 -16.41 9.10 2.16
CA PRO A 212 -16.36 10.51 1.73
C PRO A 212 -15.82 11.46 2.80
N PHE A 213 -16.14 11.23 4.09
CA PHE A 213 -15.64 12.07 5.17
C PHE A 213 -14.12 11.97 5.34
N ALA A 214 -13.54 10.79 5.09
CA ALA A 214 -12.08 10.60 5.17
C ALA A 214 -11.37 11.37 4.05
N SER A 215 -11.93 11.31 2.83
CA SER A 215 -11.47 12.11 1.71
C SER A 215 -11.51 13.62 2.02
N ALA A 216 -12.65 14.12 2.52
CA ALA A 216 -12.82 15.52 2.86
C ALA A 216 -11.81 16.00 3.91
N GLN A 217 -11.60 15.22 4.99
CA GLN A 217 -10.65 15.56 6.06
C GLN A 217 -9.19 15.58 5.58
N VAL A 218 -8.79 14.65 4.69
CA VAL A 218 -7.44 14.65 4.11
C VAL A 218 -7.25 15.82 3.16
N THR A 219 -8.27 16.17 2.37
CA THR A 219 -8.22 17.32 1.46
C THR A 219 -8.05 18.60 2.25
N GLU A 220 -8.93 18.85 3.23
CA GLU A 220 -8.89 20.04 4.10
C GLU A 220 -7.53 20.19 4.81
N ALA A 221 -7.00 19.11 5.34
CA ALA A 221 -5.70 19.12 6.00
C ALA A 221 -4.54 19.37 5.03
N SER A 222 -4.59 18.82 3.82
CA SER A 222 -3.59 19.07 2.77
C SER A 222 -3.59 20.54 2.34
N GLU A 223 -4.77 21.13 2.16
CA GLU A 223 -4.92 22.56 1.83
C GLU A 223 -4.42 23.45 2.99
N ALA A 224 -4.73 23.08 4.23
CA ALA A 224 -4.23 23.78 5.42
C ALA A 224 -2.69 23.74 5.54
N LEU A 225 -2.03 22.67 5.05
CA LEU A 225 -0.59 22.59 4.90
C LEU A 225 -0.03 23.45 3.75
N GLY A 226 -0.90 23.95 2.88
CA GLY A 226 -0.54 24.74 1.70
C GLY A 226 -0.29 23.91 0.44
N VAL A 227 -0.83 22.71 0.36
CA VAL A 227 -0.94 21.97 -0.90
C VAL A 227 -2.09 22.55 -1.72
N THR A 228 -1.87 22.88 -2.98
CA THR A 228 -2.96 23.23 -3.90
C THR A 228 -3.62 21.96 -4.39
N VAL A 229 -4.83 21.63 -3.90
CA VAL A 229 -5.58 20.45 -4.31
C VAL A 229 -6.58 20.81 -5.40
N ARG A 230 -6.57 20.09 -6.51
CA ARG A 230 -7.49 20.26 -7.64
C ARG A 230 -8.08 18.92 -8.04
N THR A 231 -9.35 18.73 -7.78
CA THR A 231 -10.13 17.53 -8.14
C THR A 231 -11.03 17.81 -9.35
N GLY A 232 -11.49 16.74 -10.01
CA GLY A 232 -12.32 16.85 -11.20
C GLY A 232 -11.60 17.45 -12.41
N VAL A 233 -10.26 17.45 -12.43
CA VAL A 233 -9.47 18.05 -13.50
C VAL A 233 -9.02 17.03 -14.52
N ARG A 234 -9.10 17.39 -15.80
CA ARG A 234 -8.60 16.56 -16.90
C ARG A 234 -7.29 17.12 -17.44
N ILE A 235 -6.25 16.28 -17.44
CA ILE A 235 -4.97 16.62 -18.03
C ILE A 235 -5.01 16.24 -19.51
N VAL A 236 -4.63 17.17 -20.38
CA VAL A 236 -4.64 16.99 -21.83
C VAL A 236 -3.26 16.58 -22.34
N ARG A 237 -2.21 17.28 -21.88
CA ARG A 237 -0.83 16.97 -22.26
C ARG A 237 0.17 17.45 -21.20
N VAL A 238 1.36 16.89 -21.27
CA VAL A 238 2.51 17.29 -20.45
C VAL A 238 3.65 17.70 -21.38
N GLU A 239 4.34 18.76 -21.05
CA GLU A 239 5.46 19.29 -21.82
C GLU A 239 6.68 19.47 -20.91
N ARG A 240 7.85 19.08 -21.39
CA ARG A 240 9.16 19.32 -20.76
C ARG A 240 10.18 19.54 -21.86
N ASP A 241 10.86 20.69 -21.85
CA ASP A 241 11.81 21.05 -22.93
C ASP A 241 13.12 20.26 -22.88
N ALA A 242 13.48 19.72 -21.70
CA ALA A 242 14.66 18.87 -21.49
C ALA A 242 14.43 17.97 -20.28
N ASP A 243 15.17 16.87 -20.15
CA ASP A 243 14.99 15.85 -19.09
C ASP A 243 15.01 16.41 -17.65
N THR A 244 15.60 17.57 -17.44
CA THR A 244 15.73 18.24 -16.13
C THR A 244 15.13 19.65 -16.09
N GLY A 245 14.45 20.08 -17.16
CA GLY A 245 13.77 21.38 -17.23
C GLY A 245 12.46 21.40 -16.46
N PRO A 246 11.84 22.58 -16.28
CA PRO A 246 10.51 22.67 -15.68
C PRO A 246 9.48 21.93 -16.52
N VAL A 247 8.49 21.36 -15.81
CA VAL A 247 7.36 20.64 -16.41
C VAL A 247 6.17 21.55 -16.49
N ARG A 248 5.45 21.48 -17.62
CA ARG A 248 4.16 22.14 -17.83
C ARG A 248 3.07 21.09 -18.03
N VAL A 249 2.10 21.08 -17.12
CA VAL A 249 0.92 20.23 -17.20
C VAL A 249 -0.24 21.06 -17.72
N VAL A 250 -0.74 20.74 -18.89
CA VAL A 250 -1.83 21.45 -19.56
C VAL A 250 -3.15 20.76 -19.25
N LEU A 251 -4.08 21.49 -18.68
CA LEU A 251 -5.41 21.04 -18.33
C LEU A 251 -6.42 21.33 -19.44
N GLU A 252 -7.58 20.70 -19.37
CA GLU A 252 -8.68 21.00 -20.26
C GLU A 252 -9.06 22.49 -20.13
N GLY A 253 -9.22 23.19 -21.26
CA GLY A 253 -9.40 24.64 -21.30
C GLY A 253 -8.09 25.45 -21.39
N GLU A 254 -6.95 24.79 -21.68
CA GLU A 254 -5.61 25.40 -21.90
C GLU A 254 -5.00 26.07 -20.66
N GLU A 255 -5.55 25.85 -19.48
CA GLU A 255 -4.89 26.26 -18.25
C GLU A 255 -3.63 25.42 -18.02
N THR A 256 -2.55 26.04 -17.56
CA THR A 256 -1.26 25.38 -17.38
C THR A 256 -0.79 25.46 -15.93
N VAL A 257 -0.31 24.33 -15.40
CA VAL A 257 0.38 24.25 -14.09
C VAL A 257 1.85 23.94 -14.35
N GLU A 258 2.73 24.83 -13.87
CA GLU A 258 4.18 24.66 -14.04
C GLU A 258 4.82 24.24 -12.71
N ALA A 259 5.83 23.36 -12.77
CA ALA A 259 6.64 22.95 -11.62
C ALA A 259 8.05 22.54 -12.04
N ALA A 260 8.94 22.49 -11.06
CA ALA A 260 10.29 21.98 -11.25
C ALA A 260 10.30 20.46 -11.52
N GLU A 261 9.36 19.73 -10.86
CA GLU A 261 9.25 18.27 -11.00
C GLU A 261 7.80 17.80 -11.08
N LEU A 262 7.62 16.58 -11.62
CA LEU A 262 6.34 15.93 -11.81
C LEU A 262 6.37 14.52 -11.22
N LEU A 263 5.44 14.22 -10.31
CA LEU A 263 5.18 12.86 -9.83
C LEU A 263 3.93 12.28 -10.50
N VAL A 264 4.02 11.05 -11.01
CA VAL A 264 2.86 10.27 -11.45
C VAL A 264 2.55 9.20 -10.43
N ALA A 265 1.37 9.31 -9.80
CA ALA A 265 0.81 8.40 -8.81
C ALA A 265 -0.59 7.89 -9.23
N ALA A 266 -0.80 7.70 -10.54
CA ALA A 266 -2.10 7.41 -11.17
C ALA A 266 -2.45 5.92 -11.27
N GLY A 267 -1.77 5.06 -10.52
CA GLY A 267 -2.04 3.62 -10.47
C GLY A 267 -0.81 2.75 -10.62
N ARG A 268 -1.05 1.44 -10.75
CA ARG A 268 0.01 0.42 -10.89
C ARG A 268 -0.38 -0.59 -11.97
N HIS A 269 0.61 -1.15 -12.63
CA HIS A 269 0.44 -2.24 -13.58
C HIS A 269 1.44 -3.36 -13.30
N VAL A 270 1.10 -4.58 -13.71
CA VAL A 270 1.99 -5.75 -13.59
C VAL A 270 2.75 -5.95 -14.90
N PRO A 271 4.09 -6.01 -14.89
CA PRO A 271 4.88 -6.24 -16.10
C PRO A 271 4.86 -7.74 -16.46
N LEU A 272 3.90 -8.17 -17.27
CA LEU A 272 3.68 -9.57 -17.62
C LEU A 272 4.29 -10.00 -18.96
N ASP A 273 4.68 -9.05 -19.81
CA ASP A 273 5.08 -9.31 -21.20
C ASP A 273 6.26 -10.29 -21.31
N ASP A 274 7.25 -10.14 -20.43
CA ASP A 274 8.47 -10.95 -20.44
C ASP A 274 8.41 -12.16 -19.48
N LEU A 275 7.25 -12.41 -18.83
CA LEU A 275 7.13 -13.49 -17.83
C LEU A 275 6.89 -14.88 -18.42
N GLY A 276 6.62 -14.97 -19.74
CA GLY A 276 6.43 -16.26 -20.41
C GLY A 276 5.09 -16.93 -20.11
N LEU A 277 4.06 -16.22 -19.63
CA LEU A 277 2.73 -16.77 -19.28
C LEU A 277 2.09 -17.55 -20.43
N VAL A 278 2.38 -17.16 -21.67
CA VAL A 278 1.87 -17.84 -22.87
C VAL A 278 2.37 -19.31 -22.95
N THR A 279 3.58 -19.61 -22.47
CA THR A 279 4.16 -20.98 -22.50
C THR A 279 3.41 -21.95 -21.61
N VAL A 280 2.69 -21.43 -20.64
CA VAL A 280 1.86 -22.21 -19.69
C VAL A 280 0.36 -21.99 -19.92
N GLY A 281 -0.01 -21.30 -21.01
CA GLY A 281 -1.41 -21.10 -21.40
C GLY A 281 -2.21 -20.20 -20.44
N VAL A 282 -1.54 -19.29 -19.73
CA VAL A 282 -2.15 -18.31 -18.82
C VAL A 282 -2.30 -16.98 -19.57
N LYS A 283 -3.49 -16.38 -19.47
CA LYS A 283 -3.78 -15.05 -20.01
C LYS A 283 -4.17 -14.12 -18.86
N PRO A 284 -3.63 -12.90 -18.81
CA PRO A 284 -4.09 -11.89 -17.87
C PRO A 284 -5.56 -11.53 -18.10
N ASP A 285 -6.23 -11.05 -17.06
CA ASP A 285 -7.58 -10.47 -17.14
C ASP A 285 -7.54 -9.12 -17.92
N ALA A 286 -8.71 -8.53 -18.16
CA ALA A 286 -8.84 -7.26 -18.89
C ALA A 286 -8.13 -6.07 -18.19
N ARG A 287 -7.77 -6.21 -16.91
CA ARG A 287 -7.04 -5.22 -16.12
C ARG A 287 -5.54 -5.51 -16.08
N GLY A 288 -5.07 -6.59 -16.71
CA GLY A 288 -3.66 -6.97 -16.73
C GLY A 288 -3.19 -7.76 -15.49
N PHE A 289 -4.08 -8.47 -14.79
CA PHE A 289 -3.74 -9.29 -13.63
C PHE A 289 -3.86 -10.79 -13.92
N VAL A 290 -3.13 -11.61 -13.18
CA VAL A 290 -3.25 -13.06 -13.23
C VAL A 290 -4.38 -13.51 -12.30
N GLU A 291 -5.41 -14.13 -12.86
CA GLU A 291 -6.54 -14.67 -12.09
C GLU A 291 -6.08 -15.81 -11.19
N VAL A 292 -6.59 -15.85 -9.95
CA VAL A 292 -6.27 -16.90 -8.96
C VAL A 292 -7.53 -17.32 -8.18
N GLU A 293 -7.51 -18.58 -7.75
CA GLU A 293 -8.45 -19.14 -6.77
C GLU A 293 -8.19 -18.56 -5.36
N ASP A 294 -9.03 -18.89 -4.38
CA ASP A 294 -8.85 -18.45 -2.99
C ASP A 294 -7.65 -19.08 -2.28
N THR A 295 -7.03 -20.08 -2.87
CA THR A 295 -5.74 -20.66 -2.48
C THR A 295 -4.53 -19.98 -3.13
N MET A 296 -4.74 -18.94 -3.92
CA MET A 296 -3.73 -18.27 -4.76
C MET A 296 -3.23 -19.11 -5.93
N ARG A 297 -3.84 -20.24 -6.21
CA ARG A 297 -3.52 -21.09 -7.36
C ARG A 297 -4.09 -20.50 -8.64
N VAL A 298 -3.35 -20.61 -9.74
CA VAL A 298 -3.84 -20.22 -11.06
C VAL A 298 -4.84 -21.29 -11.56
N PRO A 299 -6.07 -20.94 -11.98
CA PRO A 299 -7.07 -21.90 -12.40
C PRO A 299 -6.55 -22.86 -13.48
N GLY A 300 -6.81 -24.16 -13.26
CA GLY A 300 -6.36 -25.23 -14.15
C GLY A 300 -4.85 -25.50 -14.17
N ARG A 301 -4.10 -24.98 -13.20
CA ARG A 301 -2.66 -25.18 -13.01
C ARG A 301 -2.38 -25.48 -11.55
N ASP A 302 -2.38 -26.74 -11.16
CA ASP A 302 -2.21 -27.20 -9.76
C ASP A 302 -0.84 -26.93 -9.16
N TRP A 303 0.12 -26.51 -9.98
CA TRP A 303 1.50 -26.22 -9.65
C TRP A 303 1.88 -24.73 -9.75
N LEU A 304 1.00 -23.87 -10.26
CA LEU A 304 1.31 -22.45 -10.49
C LEU A 304 0.50 -21.56 -9.57
N TYR A 305 1.18 -20.65 -8.87
CA TYR A 305 0.59 -19.70 -7.94
C TYR A 305 0.97 -18.28 -8.34
N ALA A 306 0.08 -17.31 -8.07
CA ALA A 306 0.38 -15.88 -8.25
C ALA A 306 -0.06 -15.11 -7.00
N ILE A 307 0.89 -14.44 -6.34
CA ILE A 307 0.71 -13.73 -5.06
C ILE A 307 1.14 -12.27 -5.15
N GLY A 308 0.64 -11.48 -4.21
CA GLY A 308 0.90 -10.04 -4.16
C GLY A 308 0.18 -9.29 -5.27
N ASP A 309 0.81 -8.23 -5.74
CA ASP A 309 0.19 -7.33 -6.72
C ASP A 309 -0.18 -8.02 -8.04
N MET A 310 0.47 -9.14 -8.36
CA MET A 310 0.24 -9.87 -9.62
C MET A 310 -1.19 -10.30 -9.86
N ASN A 311 -1.94 -10.62 -8.80
CA ASN A 311 -3.32 -11.10 -8.94
C ASN A 311 -4.37 -9.97 -8.84
N GLY A 312 -3.98 -8.74 -8.56
CA GLY A 312 -4.86 -7.58 -8.51
C GLY A 312 -5.92 -7.59 -7.42
N ARG A 313 -5.91 -8.57 -6.51
CA ARG A 313 -6.91 -8.67 -5.43
C ARG A 313 -6.71 -7.57 -4.39
N ALA A 314 -5.45 -7.28 -4.02
CA ALA A 314 -5.10 -6.16 -3.15
C ALA A 314 -3.62 -5.78 -3.33
N LEU A 315 -3.37 -4.56 -3.81
CA LEU A 315 -2.00 -4.06 -4.05
C LEU A 315 -1.40 -3.48 -2.75
N LEU A 316 -1.27 -4.34 -1.74
CA LEU A 316 -0.85 -4.00 -0.39
C LEU A 316 0.15 -5.04 0.13
N THR A 317 1.26 -4.57 0.68
CA THR A 317 2.35 -5.44 1.16
C THR A 317 1.87 -6.53 2.13
N HIS A 318 1.08 -6.17 3.14
CA HIS A 318 0.60 -7.12 4.14
C HIS A 318 -0.39 -8.13 3.54
N MET A 319 -1.13 -7.75 2.49
CA MET A 319 -1.99 -8.68 1.77
C MET A 319 -1.17 -9.64 0.91
N GLY A 320 -0.13 -9.16 0.24
CA GLY A 320 0.83 -10.04 -0.44
C GLY A 320 1.47 -11.07 0.51
N LYS A 321 1.88 -10.63 1.71
CA LYS A 321 2.38 -11.53 2.77
C LYS A 321 1.31 -12.51 3.27
N TYR A 322 0.05 -12.09 3.35
CA TYR A 322 -1.06 -12.98 3.70
C TYR A 322 -1.31 -14.03 2.61
N GLN A 323 -1.37 -13.61 1.36
CA GLN A 323 -1.51 -14.51 0.21
C GLN A 323 -0.34 -15.50 0.12
N ALA A 324 0.87 -15.08 0.44
CA ALA A 324 2.05 -15.96 0.53
C ALA A 324 1.88 -17.08 1.56
N ARG A 325 1.27 -16.78 2.72
CA ARG A 325 0.94 -17.80 3.73
C ARG A 325 -0.08 -18.79 3.21
N ILE A 326 -1.11 -18.31 2.52
CA ILE A 326 -2.14 -19.15 1.91
C ILE A 326 -1.53 -20.07 0.84
N ALA A 327 -0.76 -19.51 -0.10
CA ALA A 327 -0.10 -20.30 -1.15
C ALA A 327 0.86 -21.35 -0.56
N ALA A 328 1.66 -20.97 0.44
CA ALA A 328 2.58 -21.91 1.08
C ALA A 328 1.83 -23.05 1.79
N ASP A 329 0.74 -22.76 2.51
CA ASP A 329 -0.06 -23.80 3.17
C ASP A 329 -0.74 -24.73 2.15
N ASP A 330 -1.24 -24.22 1.01
CA ASP A 330 -1.80 -25.03 -0.05
C ASP A 330 -0.74 -25.93 -0.73
N ILE A 331 0.46 -25.42 -1.02
CA ILE A 331 1.61 -26.19 -1.55
C ILE A 331 2.01 -27.32 -0.59
N LEU A 332 1.90 -27.09 0.72
CA LEU A 332 2.19 -28.08 1.77
C LEU A 332 1.01 -29.06 2.01
N GLY A 333 -0.09 -28.95 1.26
CA GLY A 333 -1.27 -29.81 1.41
C GLY A 333 -2.10 -29.50 2.66
N ARG A 334 -2.01 -28.30 3.23
CA ARG A 334 -2.79 -27.86 4.39
C ARG A 334 -4.07 -27.16 3.91
N PRO A 335 -5.24 -27.50 4.47
CA PRO A 335 -6.49 -26.79 4.12
C PRO A 335 -6.40 -25.30 4.42
N THR A 336 -6.60 -24.49 3.42
CA THR A 336 -6.50 -23.04 3.53
C THR A 336 -7.32 -22.34 2.47
N SER A 337 -7.77 -21.12 2.76
CA SER A 337 -8.37 -20.19 1.79
C SER A 337 -8.33 -18.76 2.32
N VAL A 338 -8.43 -17.79 1.43
CA VAL A 338 -8.53 -16.38 1.82
C VAL A 338 -9.88 -16.11 2.51
N ARG A 339 -9.87 -15.32 3.59
CA ARG A 339 -11.08 -14.92 4.32
C ARG A 339 -11.50 -13.49 4.06
N LEU A 340 -10.53 -12.59 3.89
CA LEU A 340 -10.78 -11.18 3.66
C LEU A 340 -9.72 -10.63 2.69
N ASP A 341 -10.16 -10.05 1.59
CA ASP A 341 -9.27 -9.40 0.61
C ASP A 341 -10.02 -8.40 -0.29
N GLY A 342 -9.38 -8.01 -1.38
CA GLY A 342 -9.92 -7.06 -2.34
C GLY A 342 -10.13 -5.68 -1.71
N ALA A 343 -11.23 -5.04 -2.05
CA ALA A 343 -11.60 -3.72 -1.53
C ALA A 343 -11.84 -3.71 0.00
N ARG A 344 -12.05 -4.88 0.60
CA ARG A 344 -12.29 -5.03 2.05
C ARG A 344 -11.02 -5.25 2.86
N SER A 345 -9.85 -5.37 2.23
CA SER A 345 -8.57 -5.54 2.92
C SER A 345 -8.34 -4.42 3.93
N PRO A 346 -7.70 -4.72 5.09
CA PRO A 346 -7.22 -3.67 5.97
C PRO A 346 -6.22 -2.79 5.22
N ARG A 347 -6.34 -1.48 5.35
CA ARG A 347 -5.53 -0.52 4.62
C ARG A 347 -5.33 0.77 5.41
N VAL A 348 -4.19 1.41 5.23
CA VAL A 348 -3.86 2.69 5.87
C VAL A 348 -3.28 3.63 4.83
N THR A 349 -3.76 4.86 4.82
CA THR A 349 -3.11 6.01 4.18
C THR A 349 -2.48 6.86 5.27
N PHE A 350 -1.17 7.10 5.16
CA PHE A 350 -0.36 7.71 6.21
C PHE A 350 -0.26 9.23 6.07
N THR A 351 -1.33 9.87 5.62
CA THR A 351 -1.48 11.32 5.65
C THR A 351 -1.65 11.84 7.09
N GLU A 352 -1.68 13.15 7.28
CA GLU A 352 -2.17 13.79 8.51
C GLU A 352 -3.46 14.55 8.18
N PRO A 353 -4.63 14.11 8.70
CA PRO A 353 -4.86 12.91 9.50
C PRO A 353 -4.63 11.62 8.71
N GLN A 354 -4.22 10.55 9.41
CA GLN A 354 -4.18 9.20 8.82
C GLN A 354 -5.60 8.70 8.53
N VAL A 355 -5.71 7.80 7.54
CA VAL A 355 -6.94 7.06 7.25
C VAL A 355 -6.67 5.57 7.39
N ALA A 356 -7.32 4.91 8.34
CA ALA A 356 -7.23 3.47 8.55
C ALA A 356 -8.61 2.83 8.32
N ALA A 357 -8.69 1.82 7.44
CA ALA A 357 -9.96 1.21 7.09
C ALA A 357 -9.85 -0.29 6.87
N VAL A 358 -10.93 -1.02 7.14
CA VAL A 358 -11.11 -2.45 6.87
C VAL A 358 -12.57 -2.75 6.58
N GLY A 359 -12.83 -3.75 5.74
CA GLY A 359 -14.18 -4.16 5.40
C GLY A 359 -14.86 -3.19 4.43
N TRP A 360 -16.17 -3.13 4.50
CA TRP A 360 -17.00 -2.33 3.62
C TRP A 360 -17.03 -0.85 4.00
N THR A 361 -17.08 0.04 3.02
CA THR A 361 -17.68 1.36 3.19
C THR A 361 -19.19 1.23 3.32
N LEU A 362 -19.88 2.27 3.82
CA LEU A 362 -21.33 2.22 3.91
C LEU A 362 -21.98 1.99 2.54
N ASP A 363 -21.58 2.75 1.54
CA ASP A 363 -22.12 2.62 0.19
C ASP A 363 -21.83 1.24 -0.40
N GLY A 364 -20.60 0.73 -0.27
CA GLY A 364 -20.23 -0.60 -0.73
C GLY A 364 -21.03 -1.73 -0.03
N ALA A 365 -21.38 -1.58 1.25
CA ALA A 365 -22.21 -2.55 1.96
C ALA A 365 -23.67 -2.52 1.45
N LEU A 366 -24.21 -1.33 1.20
CA LEU A 366 -25.54 -1.16 0.64
C LEU A 366 -25.63 -1.70 -0.80
N GLU A 367 -24.65 -1.41 -1.62
CA GLU A 367 -24.53 -1.94 -2.98
C GLU A 367 -24.41 -3.49 -3.00
N ALA A 368 -23.76 -4.07 -1.99
CA ALA A 368 -23.68 -5.52 -1.79
C ALA A 368 -24.99 -6.13 -1.25
N GLY A 369 -26.04 -5.33 -1.01
CA GLY A 369 -27.36 -5.77 -0.54
C GLY A 369 -27.44 -6.04 0.96
N LEU A 370 -26.48 -5.56 1.77
CA LEU A 370 -26.53 -5.70 3.22
C LEU A 370 -27.53 -4.70 3.83
N GLN A 371 -28.14 -5.06 4.97
CA GLN A 371 -28.92 -4.13 5.79
C GLN A 371 -28.00 -3.25 6.62
N ALA A 372 -27.20 -2.42 5.91
CA ALA A 372 -26.11 -1.69 6.53
C ALA A 372 -26.52 -0.32 7.03
N ARG A 373 -25.96 0.06 8.19
CA ARG A 373 -25.99 1.44 8.70
C ARG A 373 -24.59 1.86 9.18
N ALA A 374 -24.35 3.18 9.24
CA ALA A 374 -23.13 3.73 9.79
C ALA A 374 -23.36 4.32 11.18
N VAL A 375 -22.34 4.22 12.02
CA VAL A 375 -22.27 4.88 13.33
C VAL A 375 -20.96 5.63 13.42
N ASP A 376 -21.01 6.95 13.65
CA ASP A 376 -19.84 7.83 13.65
C ASP A 376 -19.64 8.46 15.04
N VAL A 377 -18.37 8.52 15.49
CA VAL A 377 -17.95 9.31 16.65
C VAL A 377 -16.66 10.07 16.34
N ALA A 378 -16.39 11.15 17.07
CA ALA A 378 -15.10 11.83 16.97
C ALA A 378 -13.99 10.93 17.53
N THR A 379 -12.88 10.76 16.81
CA THR A 379 -11.75 9.92 17.22
C THR A 379 -11.12 10.41 18.53
N SER A 380 -11.13 11.73 18.78
CA SER A 380 -10.67 12.35 20.03
C SER A 380 -11.75 12.46 21.11
N GLY A 381 -12.98 12.00 20.87
CA GLY A 381 -14.15 12.16 21.72
C GLY A 381 -14.22 11.25 22.95
N ASN A 382 -13.07 10.85 23.51
CA ASN A 382 -12.97 10.02 24.71
C ASN A 382 -11.79 10.48 25.58
N ALA A 383 -11.71 9.97 26.83
CA ALA A 383 -10.67 10.39 27.78
C ALA A 383 -9.25 10.19 27.25
N GLY A 384 -8.96 9.02 26.68
CA GLY A 384 -7.65 8.73 26.09
C GLY A 384 -7.32 9.63 24.89
N GLY A 385 -8.31 9.94 24.05
CA GLY A 385 -8.18 10.84 22.91
C GLY A 385 -7.85 12.28 23.31
N SER A 386 -8.31 12.75 24.46
CA SER A 386 -8.06 14.11 24.94
C SER A 386 -6.58 14.39 25.21
N PHE A 387 -5.77 13.38 25.45
CA PHE A 387 -4.32 13.52 25.67
C PHE A 387 -3.53 13.77 24.36
N TYR A 388 -4.14 13.55 23.20
CA TYR A 388 -3.51 13.79 21.88
C TYR A 388 -3.60 15.26 21.43
N GLY A 389 -3.99 16.15 22.33
CA GLY A 389 -3.96 17.58 22.14
C GLY A 389 -5.33 18.19 21.84
N ARG A 390 -5.33 19.51 21.74
CA ARG A 390 -6.55 20.27 21.44
C ARG A 390 -6.90 20.15 19.95
N ASN A 391 -8.18 20.02 19.66
CA ASN A 391 -8.71 19.98 18.30
C ASN A 391 -8.07 18.90 17.42
N ALA A 392 -7.66 17.77 18.01
CA ALA A 392 -7.16 16.64 17.22
C ALA A 392 -8.27 16.19 16.25
N PRO A 393 -8.04 16.28 14.93
CA PRO A 393 -9.06 15.94 13.94
C PRO A 393 -9.31 14.44 13.91
N GLY A 394 -10.48 14.05 13.43
CA GLY A 394 -10.73 12.65 13.10
C GLY A 394 -12.13 12.19 13.45
N THR A 395 -12.56 11.19 12.69
CA THR A 395 -13.85 10.51 12.81
C THR A 395 -13.61 9.01 12.77
N ALA A 396 -14.25 8.28 13.66
CA ALA A 396 -14.32 6.82 13.59
C ALA A 396 -15.75 6.42 13.20
N ARG A 397 -15.85 5.62 12.15
CA ARG A 397 -17.08 5.02 11.63
C ARG A 397 -17.02 3.51 11.77
N LEU A 398 -18.12 2.90 12.27
CA LEU A 398 -18.42 1.49 12.03
C LEU A 398 -19.55 1.39 11.01
N VAL A 399 -19.44 0.43 10.11
CA VAL A 399 -20.51 -0.05 9.24
C VAL A 399 -21.02 -1.35 9.83
N ILE A 400 -22.31 -1.35 10.20
CA ILE A 400 -22.98 -2.46 10.89
C ILE A 400 -24.00 -3.07 9.95
N ASP A 401 -23.99 -4.39 9.82
CA ASP A 401 -25.06 -5.16 9.21
C ASP A 401 -26.09 -5.51 10.29
N ASP A 402 -27.19 -4.81 10.29
CA ASP A 402 -28.26 -4.99 11.27
C ASP A 402 -28.94 -6.37 11.15
N GLY A 403 -28.95 -6.94 9.95
CA GLY A 403 -29.54 -8.29 9.72
C GLY A 403 -28.75 -9.39 10.42
N ARG A 404 -27.43 -9.22 10.57
CA ARG A 404 -26.53 -10.20 11.20
C ARG A 404 -26.04 -9.77 12.58
N GLY A 405 -26.21 -8.51 12.97
CA GLY A 405 -25.65 -7.95 14.21
C GLY A 405 -24.12 -7.91 14.22
N LEU A 406 -23.50 -7.61 13.10
CA LEU A 406 -22.04 -7.68 12.91
C LEU A 406 -21.47 -6.34 12.43
N VAL A 407 -20.24 -6.04 12.85
CA VAL A 407 -19.41 -5.01 12.20
C VAL A 407 -18.87 -5.58 10.89
N VAL A 408 -19.25 -4.98 9.77
CA VAL A 408 -18.81 -5.39 8.43
C VAL A 408 -17.81 -4.43 7.80
N GLY A 409 -17.58 -3.27 8.42
CA GLY A 409 -16.58 -2.30 8.01
C GLY A 409 -16.25 -1.30 9.10
N ALA A 410 -15.07 -0.73 9.02
CA ALA A 410 -14.63 0.36 9.88
C ALA A 410 -13.71 1.30 9.08
N THR A 411 -13.90 2.61 9.27
CA THR A 411 -13.02 3.66 8.76
C THR A 411 -12.72 4.65 9.88
N ILE A 412 -11.45 4.84 10.18
CA ILE A 412 -11.00 5.69 11.29
C ILE A 412 -10.00 6.70 10.73
N THR A 413 -10.24 7.98 10.98
CA THR A 413 -9.30 9.06 10.66
C THR A 413 -8.74 9.68 11.93
N GLY A 414 -7.53 10.23 11.86
CA GLY A 414 -6.89 10.93 12.98
C GLY A 414 -5.39 10.65 13.09
N ALA A 415 -4.77 11.17 14.15
CA ALA A 415 -3.36 10.90 14.44
C ALA A 415 -3.17 9.45 14.93
N ASP A 416 -2.15 8.75 14.43
CA ASP A 416 -1.77 7.38 14.83
C ASP A 416 -2.92 6.36 14.89
N VAL A 417 -3.93 6.53 14.01
CA VAL A 417 -5.11 5.63 14.00
C VAL A 417 -4.82 4.26 13.39
N GLN A 418 -3.69 4.09 12.76
CA GLN A 418 -3.22 2.82 12.23
C GLN A 418 -3.27 1.68 13.25
N ASP A 419 -2.98 1.97 14.53
CA ASP A 419 -2.94 0.96 15.59
C ASP A 419 -4.34 0.48 16.01
N PHE A 420 -5.39 1.27 15.74
CA PHE A 420 -6.79 0.85 15.98
C PHE A 420 -7.30 -0.15 14.96
N LEU A 421 -6.71 -0.18 13.76
CA LEU A 421 -7.17 -1.00 12.65
C LEU A 421 -7.16 -2.50 12.98
N GLN A 422 -6.20 -2.96 13.80
CA GLN A 422 -6.10 -4.38 14.13
C GLN A 422 -7.32 -4.89 14.89
N ALA A 423 -7.86 -4.13 15.85
CA ALA A 423 -9.07 -4.51 16.57
C ALA A 423 -10.28 -4.60 15.62
N ALA A 424 -10.43 -3.62 14.72
CA ALA A 424 -11.48 -3.64 13.70
C ALA A 424 -11.31 -4.83 12.73
N THR A 425 -10.07 -5.13 12.33
CA THR A 425 -9.78 -6.28 11.46
C THR A 425 -10.18 -7.59 12.12
N ILE A 426 -9.87 -7.77 13.41
CA ILE A 426 -10.26 -8.96 14.18
C ILE A 426 -11.79 -9.07 14.26
N ALA A 427 -12.49 -7.97 14.55
CA ALA A 427 -13.94 -7.97 14.63
C ALA A 427 -14.60 -8.37 13.30
N VAL A 428 -14.11 -7.80 12.17
CA VAL A 428 -14.63 -8.07 10.82
C VAL A 428 -14.30 -9.50 10.36
N VAL A 429 -13.04 -9.93 10.50
CA VAL A 429 -12.59 -11.27 10.03
C VAL A 429 -13.17 -12.38 10.90
N GLY A 430 -13.29 -12.13 12.21
CA GLY A 430 -13.83 -13.07 13.17
C GLY A 430 -15.36 -13.10 13.20
N GLU A 431 -16.02 -12.21 12.43
CA GLU A 431 -17.48 -12.03 12.48
C GLU A 431 -17.98 -11.94 13.94
N VAL A 432 -17.30 -11.09 14.73
CA VAL A 432 -17.60 -10.98 16.15
C VAL A 432 -18.93 -10.28 16.35
N PRO A 433 -19.93 -10.92 16.99
CA PRO A 433 -21.24 -10.32 17.25
C PRO A 433 -21.14 -9.05 18.11
N LEU A 434 -22.03 -8.08 17.87
CA LEU A 434 -22.02 -6.80 18.59
C LEU A 434 -22.16 -6.97 20.10
N ASP A 435 -23.00 -7.91 20.56
CA ASP A 435 -23.18 -8.24 21.97
C ASP A 435 -21.91 -8.84 22.60
N VAL A 436 -21.09 -9.54 21.83
CA VAL A 436 -19.76 -10.02 22.26
C VAL A 436 -18.76 -8.87 22.31
N LEU A 437 -18.76 -7.99 21.31
CA LEU A 437 -17.90 -6.80 21.27
C LEU A 437 -18.15 -5.87 22.44
N TRP A 438 -19.39 -5.78 22.93
CA TRP A 438 -19.76 -5.02 24.12
C TRP A 438 -18.98 -5.46 25.38
N HIS A 439 -18.63 -6.72 25.48
CA HIS A 439 -17.83 -7.26 26.58
C HIS A 439 -16.32 -7.10 26.40
N ALA A 440 -15.86 -6.63 25.25
CA ALA A 440 -14.44 -6.32 25.00
C ALA A 440 -14.09 -4.95 25.61
N VAL A 441 -13.96 -4.90 26.95
CA VAL A 441 -13.81 -3.68 27.72
C VAL A 441 -12.47 -3.00 27.42
N PRO A 442 -12.45 -1.76 26.90
CA PRO A 442 -11.21 -1.01 26.70
C PRO A 442 -10.64 -0.53 28.03
N ALA A 443 -9.33 -0.55 28.17
CA ALA A 443 -8.67 -0.01 29.35
C ALA A 443 -8.85 1.52 29.44
N PHE A 444 -9.08 2.04 30.64
CA PHE A 444 -9.21 3.47 30.91
C PHE A 444 -7.91 4.05 31.49
N PRO A 445 -7.44 5.25 31.13
CA PRO A 445 -7.90 6.04 29.99
C PRO A 445 -7.06 5.76 28.74
N THR A 446 -7.64 5.12 27.75
CA THR A 446 -6.99 4.86 26.47
C THR A 446 -7.85 5.28 25.30
N ARG A 447 -7.22 5.50 24.12
CA ARG A 447 -7.96 5.80 22.89
C ARG A 447 -8.87 4.65 22.45
N SER A 448 -8.63 3.42 22.91
CA SER A 448 -9.47 2.26 22.62
C SER A 448 -10.90 2.39 23.17
N GLU A 449 -11.17 3.33 24.11
CA GLU A 449 -12.53 3.69 24.52
C GLU A 449 -13.42 4.16 23.35
N ILE A 450 -12.83 4.47 22.19
CA ILE A 450 -13.59 4.77 20.98
C ILE A 450 -14.55 3.62 20.60
N TRP A 451 -14.17 2.37 20.88
CA TRP A 451 -15.04 1.22 20.67
C TRP A 451 -16.29 1.28 21.55
N LEU A 452 -16.13 1.60 22.82
CA LEU A 452 -17.25 1.79 23.73
C LEU A 452 -18.21 2.87 23.21
N ARG A 453 -17.67 4.03 22.80
CA ARG A 453 -18.48 5.13 22.26
C ARG A 453 -19.23 4.76 20.98
N LEU A 454 -18.60 3.99 20.11
CA LEU A 454 -19.21 3.50 18.87
C LEU A 454 -20.33 2.50 19.19
N LEU A 455 -20.12 1.58 20.13
CA LEU A 455 -21.11 0.58 20.54
C LEU A 455 -22.30 1.22 21.30
N GLU A 456 -22.06 2.15 22.23
CA GLU A 456 -23.12 2.94 22.87
C GLU A 456 -23.98 3.68 21.83
N LYS A 457 -23.34 4.31 20.85
CA LYS A 457 -24.06 5.00 19.77
C LYS A 457 -24.77 4.04 18.81
N ALA A 458 -24.31 2.80 18.73
CA ALA A 458 -24.98 1.72 18.00
C ALA A 458 -26.25 1.20 18.72
N GLY A 459 -26.45 1.56 19.98
CA GLY A 459 -27.63 1.20 20.77
C GLY A 459 -27.42 0.06 21.79
N LEU A 460 -26.14 -0.21 22.13
CA LEU A 460 -25.76 -1.21 23.14
C LEU A 460 -25.52 -0.59 24.50
#